data_321a544369c026c2ebb1e3120b2ed76a
#
_entry.id   321a544369c026c2ebb1e3120b2ed76a
#
_cell.length_a   1.000
_cell.length_b   1.000
_cell.length_c   1.000
_cell.angle_alpha   90.00
_cell.angle_beta   90.00
_cell.angle_gamma   90.00
#
_symmetry.space_group_name_H-M   'P 1'
#
loop_
_entity.id
_entity.type
_entity.pdbx_description
1 polymer ?
#
loop_
_entity_poly.entity_id
_entity_poly.type
_entity_poly.pdbx_seq_one_letter_code
_entity_poly.pdbx_strand_id
1 'polypeptide(L)'
;MKRYFFLFVACLLSVATMAQADRQFIRTGNRYYRLQNFAKAEAEYRKAVAVNGENAQALYNLGCALMMQQKDSIAVEQFQKAGSLEKSALRKAKVYHNIGVVCQAHRIYGDAIKAYEESLRNNPSDDETRYNLALCKRLQKNQKKNQQNKCGGNSKEKDKGKDKQNKDQNDKKQQSQKNDQKDKMSKDNAEQLLNAAMQDEKNTQQRIKKAMQQPRSRKLQKAW
;
A
#
# COMPACT_ATOMS: atom_id res chain seq x y z
N MET A 1 -27.62 -39.56 30.26
CA MET A 1 -27.53 -38.07 30.27
C MET A 1 -26.17 -37.57 30.80
N LYS A 2 -25.68 -38.01 31.96
CA LYS A 2 -24.37 -37.56 32.50
C LYS A 2 -23.18 -37.81 31.58
N ARG A 3 -23.12 -38.94 30.85
CA ARG A 3 -22.02 -39.25 29.91
C ARG A 3 -21.95 -38.27 28.75
N TYR A 4 -23.07 -37.86 28.19
CA TYR A 4 -23.09 -36.89 27.09
C TYR A 4 -22.75 -35.47 27.56
N PHE A 5 -23.09 -35.13 28.82
CA PHE A 5 -22.69 -33.88 29.43
C PHE A 5 -21.16 -33.77 29.55
N PHE A 6 -20.49 -34.85 30.03
CA PHE A 6 -19.01 -34.87 30.12
C PHE A 6 -18.35 -34.78 28.74
N LEU A 7 -18.90 -35.46 27.72
CA LEU A 7 -18.37 -35.36 26.36
C LEU A 7 -18.55 -33.93 25.79
N PHE A 8 -19.68 -33.29 26.06
CA PHE A 8 -19.91 -31.92 25.65
C PHE A 8 -18.96 -30.92 26.33
N VAL A 9 -18.73 -31.06 27.64
CA VAL A 9 -17.78 -30.26 28.39
C VAL A 9 -16.35 -30.50 27.93
N ALA A 10 -15.95 -31.73 27.66
CA ALA A 10 -14.62 -32.06 27.11
C ALA A 10 -14.42 -31.44 25.71
N CYS A 11 -15.45 -31.44 24.88
CA CYS A 11 -15.42 -30.78 23.56
C CYS A 11 -15.28 -29.25 23.68
N LEU A 12 -15.98 -28.63 24.61
CA LEU A 12 -15.85 -27.18 24.88
C LEU A 12 -14.46 -26.80 25.38
N LEU A 13 -13.86 -27.62 26.26
CA LEU A 13 -12.50 -27.40 26.76
C LEU A 13 -11.45 -27.51 25.65
N SER A 14 -11.61 -28.45 24.70
CA SER A 14 -10.68 -28.63 23.58
C SER A 14 -10.70 -27.42 22.61
N VAL A 15 -11.84 -26.81 22.37
CA VAL A 15 -11.97 -25.59 21.54
C VAL A 15 -11.30 -24.39 22.20
N ALA A 16 -11.43 -24.26 23.55
CA ALA A 16 -10.82 -23.16 24.29
C ALA A 16 -9.27 -23.21 24.26
N THR A 17 -8.65 -24.39 24.24
CA THR A 17 -7.19 -24.52 24.18
C THR A 17 -6.61 -24.13 22.83
N MET A 18 -7.29 -24.43 21.74
CA MET A 18 -6.83 -24.03 20.41
C MET A 18 -6.86 -22.51 20.22
N ALA A 19 -7.89 -21.83 20.70
CA ALA A 19 -7.99 -20.35 20.62
C ALA A 19 -6.93 -19.60 21.45
N GLN A 20 -6.24 -20.27 22.39
CA GLN A 20 -5.12 -19.68 23.11
C GLN A 20 -3.78 -19.87 22.43
N ALA A 21 -3.60 -20.96 21.68
CA ALA A 21 -2.35 -21.28 21.03
C ALA A 21 -2.02 -20.31 19.89
N ASP A 22 -2.98 -19.94 19.06
CA ASP A 22 -2.77 -18.98 17.96
C ASP A 22 -2.37 -17.59 18.50
N ARG A 23 -2.98 -17.15 19.61
CA ARG A 23 -2.66 -15.87 20.27
C ARG A 23 -1.23 -15.84 20.80
N GLN A 24 -0.73 -16.96 21.31
CA GLN A 24 0.63 -17.06 21.82
C GLN A 24 1.63 -16.90 20.66
N PHE A 25 1.41 -17.58 19.54
CA PHE A 25 2.25 -17.44 18.35
C PHE A 25 2.21 -16.01 17.79
N ILE A 26 1.02 -15.37 17.74
CA ILE A 26 0.89 -13.97 17.34
C ILE A 26 1.72 -13.04 18.25
N ARG A 27 1.65 -13.21 19.56
CA ARG A 27 2.43 -12.40 20.52
C ARG A 27 3.93 -12.57 20.32
N THR A 28 4.38 -13.80 20.13
CA THR A 28 5.79 -14.11 19.86
C THR A 28 6.24 -13.52 18.54
N GLY A 29 5.45 -13.68 17.48
CA GLY A 29 5.68 -13.07 16.17
C GLY A 29 5.77 -11.54 16.26
N ASN A 30 4.84 -10.90 16.97
CA ASN A 30 4.87 -9.45 17.20
C ASN A 30 6.14 -8.98 17.92
N ARG A 31 6.68 -9.78 18.86
CA ARG A 31 7.95 -9.48 19.50
C ARG A 31 9.10 -9.52 18.50
N TYR A 32 9.19 -10.55 17.66
CA TYR A 32 10.22 -10.64 16.62
C TYR A 32 10.07 -9.55 15.58
N TYR A 33 8.85 -9.20 15.19
CA TYR A 33 8.59 -8.12 14.24
C TYR A 33 9.10 -6.77 14.75
N ARG A 34 8.85 -6.44 16.03
CA ARG A 34 9.39 -5.22 16.66
C ARG A 34 10.92 -5.20 16.75
N LEU A 35 11.54 -6.37 16.85
CA LEU A 35 12.99 -6.54 16.81
C LEU A 35 13.53 -6.58 15.36
N GLN A 36 12.71 -6.30 14.36
CA GLN A 36 13.01 -6.35 12.93
C GLN A 36 13.51 -7.73 12.45
N ASN A 37 13.27 -8.79 13.24
CA ASN A 37 13.58 -10.16 12.83
C ASN A 37 12.37 -10.75 12.09
N PHE A 38 12.17 -10.27 10.86
CA PHE A 38 11.00 -10.60 10.07
C PHE A 38 10.91 -12.08 9.69
N ALA A 39 12.03 -12.76 9.54
CA ALA A 39 12.06 -14.19 9.26
C ALA A 39 11.52 -15.02 10.45
N LYS A 40 11.93 -14.70 11.69
CA LYS A 40 11.38 -15.35 12.88
C LYS A 40 9.93 -14.96 13.13
N ALA A 41 9.57 -13.70 12.85
CA ALA A 41 8.18 -13.26 12.93
C ALA A 41 7.29 -14.05 11.97
N GLU A 42 7.71 -14.21 10.71
CA GLU A 42 7.04 -15.05 9.71
C GLU A 42 6.80 -16.46 10.22
N ALA A 43 7.85 -17.11 10.76
CA ALA A 43 7.74 -18.47 11.26
C ALA A 43 6.67 -18.60 12.36
N GLU A 44 6.63 -17.67 13.31
CA GLU A 44 5.63 -17.66 14.38
C GLU A 44 4.22 -17.36 13.85
N TYR A 45 4.07 -16.40 12.93
CA TYR A 45 2.76 -16.12 12.34
C TYR A 45 2.25 -17.29 11.48
N ARG A 46 3.12 -18.03 10.79
CA ARG A 46 2.74 -19.27 10.09
C ARG A 46 2.22 -20.35 11.06
N LYS A 47 2.83 -20.49 12.24
CA LYS A 47 2.30 -21.38 13.29
C LYS A 47 0.90 -20.93 13.74
N ALA A 48 0.70 -19.62 13.93
CA ALA A 48 -0.62 -19.08 14.28
C ALA A 48 -1.68 -19.39 13.20
N VAL A 49 -1.33 -19.20 11.92
CA VAL A 49 -2.21 -19.52 10.79
C VAL A 49 -2.45 -21.03 10.67
N ALA A 50 -1.47 -21.88 10.96
CA ALA A 50 -1.63 -23.34 10.96
C ALA A 50 -2.61 -23.81 12.05
N VAL A 51 -2.61 -23.15 13.23
CA VAL A 51 -3.58 -23.42 14.30
C VAL A 51 -4.97 -22.89 13.97
N ASN A 52 -5.04 -21.68 13.41
CA ASN A 52 -6.30 -21.04 13.05
C ASN A 52 -6.16 -20.27 11.72
N GLY A 53 -6.47 -20.94 10.63
CA GLY A 53 -6.38 -20.40 9.28
C GLY A 53 -7.34 -19.22 8.97
N GLU A 54 -8.37 -19.03 9.81
CA GLU A 54 -9.35 -17.95 9.69
C GLU A 54 -9.04 -16.74 10.58
N ASN A 55 -7.92 -16.75 11.28
CA ASN A 55 -7.51 -15.61 12.09
C ASN A 55 -6.98 -14.47 11.21
N ALA A 56 -7.85 -13.50 10.91
CA ALA A 56 -7.53 -12.34 10.08
C ALA A 56 -6.30 -11.56 10.60
N GLN A 57 -6.10 -11.48 11.92
CA GLN A 57 -4.95 -10.79 12.51
C GLN A 57 -3.64 -11.55 12.24
N ALA A 58 -3.66 -12.90 12.36
CA ALA A 58 -2.48 -13.71 12.06
C ALA A 58 -2.07 -13.59 10.58
N LEU A 59 -3.05 -13.67 9.68
CA LEU A 59 -2.85 -13.50 8.24
C LEU A 59 -2.32 -12.11 7.89
N TYR A 60 -2.89 -11.05 8.47
CA TYR A 60 -2.42 -9.68 8.29
C TYR A 60 -0.96 -9.52 8.75
N ASN A 61 -0.64 -10.00 9.95
CA ASN A 61 0.70 -9.89 10.50
C ASN A 61 1.71 -10.72 9.70
N LEU A 62 1.30 -11.89 9.18
CA LEU A 62 2.10 -12.69 8.26
C LEU A 62 2.38 -11.92 6.97
N GLY A 63 1.36 -11.30 6.39
CA GLY A 63 1.51 -10.43 5.21
C GLY A 63 2.50 -9.29 5.46
N CYS A 64 2.42 -8.62 6.61
CA CYS A 64 3.37 -7.57 6.99
C CYS A 64 4.81 -8.10 7.10
N ALA A 65 5.02 -9.26 7.73
CA ALA A 65 6.36 -9.86 7.86
C ALA A 65 6.95 -10.30 6.51
N LEU A 66 6.10 -10.77 5.59
CA LEU A 66 6.49 -11.13 4.23
C LEU A 66 6.84 -9.90 3.39
N MET A 67 6.04 -8.83 3.49
CA MET A 67 6.30 -7.56 2.80
C MET A 67 7.63 -6.94 3.22
N MET A 68 7.95 -6.97 4.52
CA MET A 68 9.26 -6.50 5.02
C MET A 68 10.44 -7.34 4.53
N GLN A 69 10.20 -8.55 4.05
CA GLN A 69 11.19 -9.42 3.42
C GLN A 69 11.16 -9.35 1.88
N GLN A 70 10.38 -8.43 1.30
CA GLN A 70 10.19 -8.29 -0.15
C GLN A 70 9.57 -9.54 -0.82
N LYS A 71 8.86 -10.37 -0.02
CA LYS A 71 8.09 -11.52 -0.51
C LYS A 71 6.67 -11.08 -0.92
N ASP A 72 6.61 -10.10 -1.80
CA ASP A 72 5.43 -9.27 -2.04
C ASP A 72 4.23 -10.06 -2.60
N SER A 73 4.45 -10.99 -3.51
CA SER A 73 3.35 -11.81 -4.08
C SER A 73 2.66 -12.62 -2.99
N ILE A 74 3.43 -13.27 -2.12
CA ILE A 74 2.88 -14.08 -1.03
C ILE A 74 2.24 -13.16 0.03
N ALA A 75 2.81 -11.96 0.27
CA ALA A 75 2.23 -10.99 1.19
C ALA A 75 0.84 -10.54 0.75
N VAL A 76 0.65 -10.24 -0.55
CA VAL A 76 -0.66 -9.87 -1.10
C VAL A 76 -1.69 -10.97 -0.93
N GLU A 77 -1.32 -12.25 -1.14
CA GLU A 77 -2.22 -13.38 -0.90
C GLU A 77 -2.70 -13.44 0.56
N GLN A 78 -1.79 -13.24 1.52
CA GLN A 78 -2.15 -13.24 2.93
C GLN A 78 -3.03 -12.02 3.28
N PHE A 79 -2.73 -10.85 2.73
CA PHE A 79 -3.56 -9.66 2.91
C PHE A 79 -4.96 -9.85 2.31
N GLN A 80 -5.11 -10.46 1.13
CA GLN A 80 -6.41 -10.74 0.53
C GLN A 80 -7.26 -11.67 1.41
N LYS A 81 -6.66 -12.75 1.93
CA LYS A 81 -7.30 -13.65 2.89
C LYS A 81 -7.70 -12.91 4.17
N ALA A 82 -6.80 -12.08 4.72
CA ALA A 82 -7.10 -11.28 5.89
C ALA A 82 -8.26 -10.31 5.64
N GLY A 83 -8.30 -9.64 4.49
CA GLY A 83 -9.34 -8.69 4.13
C GLY A 83 -10.73 -9.32 3.96
N SER A 84 -10.80 -10.55 3.47
CA SER A 84 -12.06 -11.28 3.35
C SER A 84 -12.65 -11.71 4.69
N LEU A 85 -11.78 -12.00 5.68
CA LEU A 85 -12.17 -12.48 7.01
C LEU A 85 -12.35 -11.34 8.03
N GLU A 86 -11.75 -10.18 7.80
CA GLU A 86 -11.76 -9.07 8.76
C GLU A 86 -13.13 -8.38 8.81
N LYS A 87 -13.67 -8.28 10.03
CA LYS A 87 -14.98 -7.67 10.29
C LYS A 87 -14.90 -6.19 10.66
N SER A 88 -13.77 -5.75 11.21
CA SER A 88 -13.56 -4.35 11.60
C SER A 88 -13.20 -3.52 10.38
N ALA A 89 -14.00 -2.51 10.05
CA ALA A 89 -13.75 -1.61 8.92
C ALA A 89 -12.35 -0.97 9.01
N LEU A 90 -11.95 -0.49 10.19
CA LEU A 90 -10.64 0.15 10.37
C LEU A 90 -9.46 -0.82 10.12
N ARG A 91 -9.58 -2.09 10.56
CA ARG A 91 -8.54 -3.08 10.28
C ARG A 91 -8.55 -3.52 8.82
N LYS A 92 -9.73 -3.65 8.24
CA LYS A 92 -9.91 -3.94 6.81
C LYS A 92 -9.27 -2.85 5.94
N ALA A 93 -9.44 -1.58 6.31
CA ALA A 93 -8.77 -0.47 5.66
C ALA A 93 -7.24 -0.65 5.62
N LYS A 94 -6.62 -1.00 6.75
CA LYS A 94 -5.16 -1.25 6.82
C LYS A 94 -4.71 -2.38 5.91
N VAL A 95 -5.51 -3.44 5.78
CA VAL A 95 -5.22 -4.55 4.87
C VAL A 95 -5.16 -4.06 3.43
N TYR A 96 -6.19 -3.35 2.98
CA TYR A 96 -6.26 -2.86 1.61
C TYR A 96 -5.25 -1.73 1.33
N HIS A 97 -4.92 -0.91 2.33
CA HIS A 97 -3.82 0.04 2.24
C HIS A 97 -2.50 -0.68 1.89
N ASN A 98 -2.14 -1.73 2.63
CA ASN A 98 -0.91 -2.48 2.40
C ASN A 98 -0.89 -3.18 1.04
N ILE A 99 -2.01 -3.73 0.56
CA ILE A 99 -2.13 -4.25 -0.81
C ILE A 99 -1.82 -3.13 -1.81
N GLY A 100 -2.39 -1.95 -1.60
CA GLY A 100 -2.14 -0.78 -2.44
C GLY A 100 -0.66 -0.39 -2.48
N VAL A 101 0.02 -0.37 -1.33
CA VAL A 101 1.46 -0.07 -1.21
C VAL A 101 2.30 -1.06 -2.02
N VAL A 102 2.04 -2.37 -1.88
CA VAL A 102 2.75 -3.40 -2.64
C VAL A 102 2.52 -3.23 -4.14
N CYS A 103 1.27 -3.09 -4.58
CA CYS A 103 0.95 -2.89 -5.99
C CYS A 103 1.59 -1.60 -6.56
N GLN A 104 1.62 -0.52 -5.78
CA GLN A 104 2.27 0.74 -6.15
C GLN A 104 3.78 0.57 -6.35
N ALA A 105 4.46 -0.13 -5.43
CA ALA A 105 5.89 -0.41 -5.52
C ALA A 105 6.24 -1.18 -6.81
N HIS A 106 5.39 -2.10 -7.22
CA HIS A 106 5.52 -2.85 -8.47
C HIS A 106 4.97 -2.13 -9.71
N ARG A 107 4.55 -0.85 -9.59
CA ARG A 107 3.97 -0.05 -10.68
C ARG A 107 2.70 -0.63 -11.29
N ILE A 108 2.01 -1.49 -10.57
CA ILE A 108 0.69 -2.05 -10.94
C ILE A 108 -0.39 -1.06 -10.46
N TYR A 109 -0.34 0.15 -11.05
CA TYR A 109 -1.15 1.27 -10.55
C TYR A 109 -2.65 1.01 -10.61
N GLY A 110 -3.14 0.18 -11.54
CA GLY A 110 -4.56 -0.15 -11.64
C GLY A 110 -5.07 -0.88 -10.40
N ASP A 111 -4.33 -1.86 -9.90
CA ASP A 111 -4.70 -2.63 -8.73
C ASP A 111 -4.41 -1.87 -7.44
N ALA A 112 -3.34 -1.06 -7.42
CA ALA A 112 -3.08 -0.12 -6.32
C ALA A 112 -4.26 0.84 -6.10
N ILE A 113 -4.80 1.42 -7.18
CA ILE A 113 -5.97 2.32 -7.13
C ILE A 113 -7.18 1.59 -6.53
N LYS A 114 -7.51 0.39 -7.00
CA LYS A 114 -8.63 -0.40 -6.46
C LYS A 114 -8.46 -0.69 -4.97
N ALA A 115 -7.27 -1.07 -4.57
CA ALA A 115 -6.95 -1.37 -3.18
C ALA A 115 -7.08 -0.12 -2.28
N TYR A 116 -6.53 1.02 -2.70
CA TYR A 116 -6.66 2.26 -1.95
C TYR A 116 -8.11 2.78 -1.90
N GLU A 117 -8.89 2.61 -2.95
CA GLU A 117 -10.32 2.94 -2.95
C GLU A 117 -11.09 2.06 -1.96
N GLU A 118 -10.78 0.76 -1.89
CA GLU A 118 -11.36 -0.14 -0.90
C GLU A 118 -10.92 0.21 0.54
N SER A 119 -9.66 0.59 0.73
CA SER A 119 -9.17 1.11 2.01
C SER A 119 -9.98 2.33 2.45
N LEU A 120 -10.17 3.32 1.58
CA LEU A 120 -10.92 4.54 1.89
C LEU A 120 -12.42 4.32 2.08
N ARG A 121 -13.03 3.30 1.47
CA ARG A 121 -14.42 2.91 1.80
C ARG A 121 -14.55 2.47 3.24
N ASN A 122 -13.53 1.83 3.78
CA ASN A 122 -13.49 1.32 5.15
C ASN A 122 -12.97 2.35 6.16
N ASN A 123 -12.14 3.29 5.74
CA ASN A 123 -11.64 4.43 6.54
C ASN A 123 -11.51 5.69 5.69
N PRO A 124 -12.58 6.48 5.54
CA PRO A 124 -12.56 7.70 4.73
C PRO A 124 -11.63 8.81 5.24
N SER A 125 -11.20 8.77 6.50
CA SER A 125 -10.35 9.79 7.11
C SER A 125 -8.86 9.56 6.94
N ASP A 126 -8.44 8.53 6.20
CA ASP A 126 -7.04 8.18 6.00
C ASP A 126 -6.41 9.07 4.92
N ASP A 127 -5.68 10.10 5.36
CA ASP A 127 -5.02 11.06 4.47
C ASP A 127 -3.87 10.44 3.69
N GLU A 128 -3.14 9.50 4.28
CA GLU A 128 -2.04 8.79 3.62
C GLU A 128 -2.56 7.97 2.44
N THR A 129 -3.63 7.21 2.66
CA THR A 129 -4.26 6.43 1.59
C THR A 129 -4.83 7.34 0.49
N ARG A 130 -5.41 8.51 0.84
CA ARG A 130 -5.88 9.49 -0.16
C ARG A 130 -4.74 10.05 -1.01
N TYR A 131 -3.63 10.38 -0.39
CA TYR A 131 -2.44 10.86 -1.10
C TYR A 131 -1.93 9.79 -2.08
N ASN A 132 -1.76 8.55 -1.59
CA ASN A 132 -1.26 7.43 -2.40
C ASN A 132 -2.20 7.10 -3.57
N LEU A 133 -3.51 7.17 -3.35
CA LEU A 133 -4.52 7.02 -4.41
C LEU A 133 -4.37 8.08 -5.50
N ALA A 134 -4.25 9.35 -5.11
CA ALA A 134 -4.07 10.45 -6.06
C ALA A 134 -2.78 10.31 -6.85
N LEU A 135 -1.68 9.93 -6.19
CA LEU A 135 -0.39 9.66 -6.81
C LEU A 135 -0.49 8.52 -7.83
N CYS A 136 -1.10 7.38 -7.47
CA CYS A 136 -1.29 6.24 -8.37
C CYS A 136 -2.13 6.59 -9.59
N LYS A 137 -3.22 7.36 -9.43
CA LYS A 137 -4.04 7.85 -10.56
C LYS A 137 -3.22 8.70 -11.54
N ARG A 138 -2.35 9.58 -11.03
CA ARG A 138 -1.43 10.39 -11.84
C ARG A 138 -0.40 9.52 -12.57
N LEU A 139 0.23 8.58 -11.87
CA LEU A 139 1.24 7.70 -12.45
C LEU A 139 0.66 6.77 -13.52
N GLN A 140 -0.54 6.23 -13.31
CA GLN A 140 -1.25 5.42 -14.31
C GLN A 140 -1.54 6.23 -15.58
N LYS A 141 -2.00 7.49 -15.43
CA LYS A 141 -2.26 8.37 -16.58
C LYS A 141 -0.99 8.62 -17.40
N ASN A 142 0.14 8.86 -16.73
CA ASN A 142 1.43 9.07 -17.38
C ASN A 142 1.92 7.78 -18.09
N GLN A 143 1.75 6.63 -17.45
CA GLN A 143 2.10 5.32 -18.03
C GLN A 143 1.32 5.07 -19.32
N LYS A 144 0.01 5.32 -19.35
CA LYS A 144 -0.84 5.19 -20.54
C LYS A 144 -0.42 6.14 -21.65
N LYS A 145 -0.11 7.42 -21.33
CA LYS A 145 0.37 8.39 -22.34
C LYS A 145 1.70 7.94 -22.99
N ASN A 146 2.64 7.46 -22.19
CA ASN A 146 3.93 6.99 -22.69
C ASN A 146 3.79 5.75 -23.57
N GLN A 147 2.84 4.87 -23.30
CA GLN A 147 2.54 3.72 -24.15
C GLN A 147 1.93 4.14 -25.48
N GLN A 148 0.98 5.09 -25.48
CA GLN A 148 0.36 5.62 -26.70
C GLN A 148 1.39 6.30 -27.60
N ASN A 149 2.31 7.07 -27.05
CA ASN A 149 3.37 7.74 -27.81
C ASN A 149 4.37 6.74 -28.43
N LYS A 150 4.61 5.59 -27.80
CA LYS A 150 5.45 4.52 -28.36
C LYS A 150 4.77 3.75 -29.49
N CYS A 151 3.45 3.56 -29.41
CA CYS A 151 2.68 2.87 -30.49
C CYS A 151 2.33 3.80 -31.67
N GLY A 152 2.29 5.12 -31.48
CA GLY A 152 1.97 6.10 -32.50
C GLY A 152 3.16 6.53 -33.38
N GLY A 153 4.39 6.15 -33.02
CA GLY A 153 5.61 6.56 -33.73
C GLY A 153 5.97 5.77 -34.99
N ASN A 154 5.22 4.74 -35.37
CA ASN A 154 5.59 3.85 -36.47
C ASN A 154 4.59 3.82 -37.64
N SER A 155 3.71 4.81 -37.78
CA SER A 155 2.71 4.81 -38.88
C SER A 155 2.65 6.14 -39.63
N LYS A 156 3.80 6.79 -39.92
CA LYS A 156 3.86 7.89 -40.90
C LYS A 156 5.18 7.91 -41.61
N GLU A 157 5.42 6.87 -42.42
CA GLU A 157 6.27 6.95 -43.61
C GLU A 157 5.78 5.94 -44.64
N LYS A 158 4.98 6.42 -45.58
CA LYS A 158 4.89 6.15 -47.01
C LYS A 158 3.50 6.53 -47.49
N ASP A 159 3.35 7.61 -48.20
CA ASP A 159 3.12 7.68 -49.61
C ASP A 159 2.89 9.14 -50.07
N LYS A 160 3.73 9.50 -51.06
CA LYS A 160 3.60 10.36 -52.23
C LYS A 160 2.70 11.61 -52.19
N GLY A 161 3.34 12.70 -52.57
CA GLY A 161 3.09 13.26 -53.88
C GLY A 161 2.74 14.74 -53.90
N LYS A 162 3.69 15.56 -54.31
CA LYS A 162 3.60 16.81 -55.11
C LYS A 162 2.44 17.77 -54.89
N ASP A 163 2.87 19.03 -54.73
CA ASP A 163 2.21 20.29 -54.97
C ASP A 163 1.26 20.85 -53.92
N LYS A 164 1.81 21.74 -53.10
CA LYS A 164 1.39 23.14 -52.98
C LYS A 164 2.26 23.88 -51.95
N GLN A 165 3.13 24.73 -52.50
CA GLN A 165 3.88 25.72 -51.73
C GLN A 165 2.95 26.79 -51.14
N ASN A 166 3.38 27.30 -49.99
CA ASN A 166 2.98 28.53 -49.35
C ASN A 166 1.59 28.62 -48.69
N LYS A 167 1.49 28.01 -47.46
CA LYS A 167 0.68 28.61 -46.37
C LYS A 167 0.96 28.08 -44.96
N ASP A 168 1.84 27.10 -44.81
CA ASP A 168 1.99 26.34 -43.54
C ASP A 168 3.14 26.76 -42.59
N GLN A 169 3.80 27.91 -42.85
CA GLN A 169 4.90 28.35 -41.98
C GLN A 169 4.44 29.16 -40.75
N ASN A 170 3.22 29.71 -40.75
CA ASN A 170 2.76 30.52 -39.61
C ASN A 170 2.06 29.69 -38.53
N ASP A 171 1.39 28.60 -38.90
CA ASP A 171 0.69 27.75 -37.95
C ASP A 171 1.61 26.79 -37.15
N LYS A 172 2.73 26.35 -37.73
CA LYS A 172 3.74 25.53 -37.05
C LYS A 172 4.50 26.29 -35.96
N LYS A 173 4.74 27.60 -36.13
CA LYS A 173 5.39 28.42 -35.10
C LYS A 173 4.47 28.70 -33.90
N GLN A 174 3.16 28.87 -34.11
CA GLN A 174 2.22 29.06 -33.00
C GLN A 174 1.93 27.76 -32.24
N GLN A 175 1.95 26.61 -32.89
CA GLN A 175 1.72 25.31 -32.27
C GLN A 175 2.96 24.83 -31.49
N SER A 176 4.18 25.13 -32.00
CA SER A 176 5.43 24.88 -31.28
C SER A 176 5.56 25.74 -30.02
N GLN A 177 5.25 27.03 -30.11
CA GLN A 177 5.29 27.93 -28.95
C GLN A 177 4.22 27.59 -27.87
N LYS A 178 3.01 27.13 -28.28
CA LYS A 178 1.99 26.65 -27.32
C LYS A 178 2.38 25.34 -26.64
N ASN A 179 3.08 24.44 -27.31
CA ASN A 179 3.59 23.20 -26.69
C ASN A 179 4.76 23.47 -25.75
N ASP A 180 5.69 24.35 -26.11
CA ASP A 180 6.80 24.74 -25.26
C ASP A 180 6.35 25.48 -23.99
N GLN A 181 5.32 26.31 -24.08
CA GLN A 181 4.72 26.95 -22.90
C GLN A 181 3.97 25.96 -22.01
N LYS A 182 3.29 24.95 -22.58
CA LYS A 182 2.58 23.92 -21.81
C LYS A 182 3.53 22.97 -21.12
N ASP A 183 4.64 22.65 -21.74
CA ASP A 183 5.70 21.82 -21.15
C ASP A 183 6.52 22.59 -20.10
N LYS A 184 6.76 23.90 -20.30
CA LYS A 184 7.42 24.74 -19.30
C LYS A 184 6.56 24.93 -18.06
N MET A 185 5.25 25.24 -18.21
CA MET A 185 4.32 25.32 -17.08
C MET A 185 4.17 23.99 -16.33
N SER A 186 4.27 22.85 -17.03
CA SER A 186 4.25 21.52 -16.41
C SER A 186 5.53 21.21 -15.64
N LYS A 187 6.68 21.68 -16.10
CA LYS A 187 7.99 21.52 -15.41
C LYS A 187 8.06 22.40 -14.18
N ASP A 188 7.71 23.64 -14.27
CA ASP A 188 7.70 24.59 -13.14
C ASP A 188 6.76 24.13 -12.02
N ASN A 189 5.55 23.66 -12.38
CA ASN A 189 4.63 23.07 -11.39
C ASN A 189 5.15 21.76 -10.79
N ALA A 190 5.87 20.94 -11.57
CA ALA A 190 6.47 19.71 -11.05
C ALA A 190 7.64 20.02 -10.09
N GLU A 191 8.43 21.04 -10.40
CA GLU A 191 9.53 21.51 -9.58
C GLU A 191 9.05 22.16 -8.28
N GLN A 192 8.00 22.97 -8.33
CA GLN A 192 7.36 23.51 -7.13
C GLN A 192 6.78 22.43 -6.22
N LEU A 193 6.11 21.39 -6.80
CA LEU A 193 5.62 20.24 -6.04
C LEU A 193 6.73 19.41 -5.45
N LEU A 194 7.84 19.22 -6.18
CA LEU A 194 9.01 18.52 -5.68
C LEU A 194 9.66 19.29 -4.52
N ASN A 195 9.82 20.59 -4.67
CA ASN A 195 10.39 21.44 -3.62
C ASN A 195 9.50 21.49 -2.37
N ALA A 196 8.17 21.54 -2.53
CA ALA A 196 7.22 21.45 -1.43
C ALA A 196 7.33 20.10 -0.71
N ALA A 197 7.39 18.99 -1.45
CA ALA A 197 7.54 17.65 -0.87
C ALA A 197 8.88 17.48 -0.13
N MET A 198 9.98 18.01 -0.68
CA MET A 198 11.28 18.00 0.00
C MET A 198 11.29 18.85 1.27
N GLN A 199 10.56 19.97 1.27
CA GLN A 199 10.42 20.82 2.45
C GLN A 199 9.59 20.13 3.54
N ASP A 200 8.52 19.45 3.17
CA ASP A 200 7.69 18.68 4.11
C ASP A 200 8.45 17.49 4.70
N GLU A 201 9.27 16.81 3.89
CA GLU A 201 10.14 15.74 4.38
C GLU A 201 11.17 16.28 5.38
N LYS A 202 11.82 17.40 5.07
CA LYS A 202 12.77 18.07 5.96
C LYS A 202 12.12 18.51 7.28
N ASN A 203 10.91 19.04 7.22
CA ASN A 203 10.14 19.43 8.40
C ASN A 203 9.77 18.19 9.25
N THR A 204 9.41 17.11 8.61
CA THR A 204 9.08 15.83 9.27
C THR A 204 10.31 15.24 9.95
N GLN A 205 11.47 15.22 9.28
CA GLN A 205 12.73 14.77 9.86
C GLN A 205 13.15 15.65 11.07
N GLN A 206 12.96 16.98 10.98
CA GLN A 206 13.21 17.86 12.12
C GLN A 206 12.29 17.60 13.31
N ARG A 207 10.99 17.31 13.05
CA ARG A 207 10.03 16.96 14.11
C ARG A 207 10.40 15.64 14.78
N ILE A 208 10.80 14.62 13.99
CA ILE A 208 11.28 13.33 14.51
C ILE A 208 12.53 13.53 15.36
N LYS A 209 13.50 14.31 14.87
CA LYS A 209 14.75 14.62 15.61
C LYS A 209 14.46 15.35 16.92
N LYS A 210 13.57 16.34 16.93
CA LYS A 210 13.12 17.03 18.16
C LYS A 210 12.39 16.07 19.11
N ALA A 211 11.53 15.18 18.60
CA ALA A 211 10.83 14.20 19.43
C ALA A 211 11.79 13.16 20.06
N MET A 212 12.86 12.79 19.37
CA MET A 212 13.91 11.91 19.89
C MET A 212 14.81 12.60 20.93
N GLN A 213 14.98 13.93 20.85
CA GLN A 213 15.79 14.70 21.80
C GLN A 213 15.03 15.10 23.08
N GLN A 214 13.71 14.99 23.09
CA GLN A 214 12.95 15.24 24.32
C GLN A 214 13.12 14.06 25.29
N PRO A 215 13.60 14.31 26.54
CA PRO A 215 13.66 13.26 27.54
C PRO A 215 12.26 12.71 27.79
N ARG A 216 12.08 11.41 27.56
CA ARG A 216 10.84 10.72 27.88
C ARG A 216 10.65 10.76 29.39
N SER A 217 9.90 11.73 29.89
CA SER A 217 9.37 11.67 31.27
C SER A 217 8.41 10.48 31.34
N ARG A 218 8.90 9.35 31.86
CA ARG A 218 8.06 8.19 32.22
C ARG A 218 7.12 8.63 33.35
N LYS A 219 5.95 9.11 33.02
CA LYS A 219 4.82 9.01 33.93
C LYS A 219 4.35 7.55 33.88
N LEU A 220 4.83 6.77 34.86
CA LEU A 220 4.23 5.47 35.21
C LEU A 220 2.81 5.76 35.71
N GLN A 221 1.84 5.66 34.82
CA GLN A 221 0.46 5.48 35.25
C GLN A 221 0.35 4.04 35.73
N LYS A 222 0.06 3.90 37.03
CA LYS A 222 -0.29 2.61 37.66
C LYS A 222 -1.47 2.01 36.88
N ALA A 223 -1.23 0.87 36.24
CA ALA A 223 -2.28 0.02 35.72
C ALA A 223 -2.91 -0.69 36.94
N TRP A 224 -4.19 -0.52 37.12
CA TRP A 224 -5.07 -1.34 37.95
C TRP A 224 -5.49 -2.58 37.16
#